data_7f432233101df43ee6b09098c0c5fa5a
#
_entry.id   7f432233101df43ee6b09098c0c5fa5a
#
_cell.length_a   1.000
_cell.length_b   1.000
_cell.length_c   1.000
_cell.angle_alpha   90.00
_cell.angle_beta   90.00
_cell.angle_gamma   90.00
#
_symmetry.space_group_name_H-M   'P 1'
#
loop_
_entity.id
_entity.type
_entity.pdbx_description
1 polymer ?
#
loop_
_entity_poly.entity_id
_entity_poly.type
_entity_poly.pdbx_seq_one_letter_code
_entity_poly.pdbx_strand_id
1 'polypeptide(L)'
;MPVLLPTSRSRPNAADTGHAVVVAGGGPTGLMLAAELALAQVDVAVVERRASQDIVGTRAGGLHARSIEILDQRGVADRFLREGQIVQLAGFAWTRLDISDLPTRHAYGLALRQSHIERILADWVAELAVPVYRNREVTGFAQDETGIDIALSGGGTLRANYLVGCDGGRSLVRKTAGIDFAGSDPTLSNLMAEVEMAQEPAWGLRHDALGFHGLSKAESGRVLVVVTEATLTRTGEPTLRDLSDALVAVYGTDFGAHSPAWISRFTDAARQAASYRRGRVLLAGDAAHIHHSVGGQGLNTGLQDAVNLGWKLAQVVRGISPENLLDSYRTERHPVAARVLRNTRAQIALLRRAEDGLIAAREVMSELLGMDEPRRRFGAMMSGLDIRYDLGEGHALLGHRMPDLDVMIDGRPRRLFTLMHGARALLLSFGEAPDSHMVPWADRVSLVRAGYDGAWELPAIGQVVAPKAVLVRPDGHVAWVGDESRRGLAEALTSWLGPAAA
;
A
#
# COMPACT_ATOMS: atom_id res chain seq x y z
N MET A 1 12.84 0.89 -29.71
CA MET A 1 14.14 0.20 -29.65
C MET A 1 14.03 -0.86 -28.57
N PRO A 2 14.37 -2.13 -28.81
CA PRO A 2 14.29 -3.15 -27.79
C PRO A 2 15.34 -2.89 -26.71
N VAL A 3 14.90 -2.96 -25.45
CA VAL A 3 15.77 -2.90 -24.26
C VAL A 3 16.62 -4.18 -24.25
N LEU A 4 17.91 -4.03 -24.37
CA LEU A 4 18.87 -5.12 -24.21
C LEU A 4 18.78 -5.63 -22.76
N LEU A 5 18.32 -6.87 -22.61
CA LEU A 5 18.42 -7.62 -21.35
C LEU A 5 19.91 -7.95 -21.10
N PRO A 6 20.44 -7.72 -19.89
CA PRO A 6 21.78 -8.14 -19.57
C PRO A 6 21.86 -9.67 -19.43
N THR A 7 22.96 -10.22 -19.93
CA THR A 7 23.36 -11.61 -19.98
C THR A 7 23.27 -12.35 -18.64
N SER A 8 22.90 -13.61 -18.71
CA SER A 8 22.74 -14.60 -17.65
C SER A 8 23.72 -14.44 -16.48
N ARG A 9 23.18 -14.13 -15.30
CA ARG A 9 23.91 -14.32 -14.02
C ARG A 9 23.94 -15.82 -13.71
N SER A 10 25.15 -16.34 -13.51
CA SER A 10 25.41 -17.67 -12.95
C SER A 10 24.64 -17.83 -11.62
N ARG A 11 23.95 -18.95 -11.43
CA ARG A 11 23.36 -19.34 -10.14
C ARG A 11 24.47 -19.39 -9.08
N PRO A 12 24.30 -18.71 -7.93
CA PRO A 12 25.28 -18.82 -6.86
C PRO A 12 25.31 -20.26 -6.31
N ASN A 13 26.50 -20.72 -5.98
CA ASN A 13 26.73 -21.99 -5.29
C ASN A 13 26.06 -21.97 -3.91
N ALA A 14 25.57 -23.10 -3.44
CA ALA A 14 24.83 -23.30 -2.19
C ALA A 14 25.56 -22.93 -0.88
N ALA A 15 26.72 -22.25 -0.96
CA ALA A 15 27.55 -21.85 0.18
C ALA A 15 27.53 -20.35 0.50
N ASP A 16 26.90 -19.50 -0.36
CA ASP A 16 26.83 -18.05 -0.13
C ASP A 16 25.35 -17.61 -0.18
N THR A 17 24.65 -17.79 0.94
CA THR A 17 23.22 -17.47 1.11
C THR A 17 23.02 -16.03 1.62
N GLY A 18 23.90 -15.11 1.24
CA GLY A 18 23.83 -13.70 1.60
C GLY A 18 22.98 -12.89 0.59
N HIS A 19 22.06 -12.07 1.11
CA HIS A 19 21.31 -11.10 0.33
C HIS A 19 21.51 -9.67 0.88
N ALA A 20 21.39 -8.66 0.04
CA ALA A 20 21.42 -7.30 0.54
C ALA A 20 20.18 -7.00 1.40
N VAL A 21 19.00 -7.49 0.97
CA VAL A 21 17.74 -7.34 1.72
C VAL A 21 16.98 -8.67 1.71
N VAL A 22 16.45 -9.05 2.89
CA VAL A 22 15.46 -10.12 3.01
C VAL A 22 14.12 -9.52 3.42
N VAL A 23 13.07 -9.87 2.69
CA VAL A 23 11.68 -9.49 2.98
C VAL A 23 10.96 -10.70 3.58
N ALA A 24 10.52 -10.58 4.83
CA ALA A 24 9.72 -11.61 5.50
C ALA A 24 8.24 -11.42 5.18
N GLY A 25 7.67 -12.33 4.39
CA GLY A 25 6.29 -12.34 3.93
C GLY A 25 6.11 -11.96 2.46
N GLY A 26 5.52 -12.88 1.69
CA GLY A 26 5.20 -12.76 0.27
C GLY A 26 3.75 -12.33 0.00
N GLY A 27 3.17 -11.51 0.88
CA GLY A 27 1.89 -10.82 0.64
C GLY A 27 2.07 -9.57 -0.23
N PRO A 28 0.99 -8.81 -0.50
CA PRO A 28 1.03 -7.66 -1.43
C PRO A 28 2.13 -6.64 -1.10
N THR A 29 2.28 -6.29 0.17
CA THR A 29 3.31 -5.34 0.63
C THR A 29 4.72 -5.86 0.39
N GLY A 30 4.98 -7.12 0.73
CA GLY A 30 6.32 -7.71 0.56
C GLY A 30 6.69 -7.91 -0.90
N LEU A 31 5.76 -8.35 -1.74
CA LEU A 31 5.97 -8.49 -3.18
C LEU A 31 6.24 -7.12 -3.83
N MET A 32 5.45 -6.08 -3.48
CA MET A 32 5.68 -4.73 -3.98
C MET A 32 7.05 -4.20 -3.57
N LEU A 33 7.45 -4.39 -2.30
CA LEU A 33 8.77 -3.98 -1.82
C LEU A 33 9.90 -4.71 -2.55
N ALA A 34 9.75 -6.01 -2.75
CA ALA A 34 10.73 -6.81 -3.49
C ALA A 34 10.89 -6.33 -4.93
N ALA A 35 9.77 -5.97 -5.60
CA ALA A 35 9.80 -5.40 -6.93
C ALA A 35 10.50 -4.03 -6.96
N GLU A 36 10.20 -3.13 -6.02
CA GLU A 36 10.86 -1.82 -5.91
C GLU A 36 12.39 -1.94 -5.72
N LEU A 37 12.82 -2.86 -4.85
CA LEU A 37 14.23 -3.12 -4.60
C LEU A 37 14.93 -3.73 -5.84
N ALA A 38 14.26 -4.66 -6.54
CA ALA A 38 14.78 -5.26 -7.75
C ALA A 38 14.90 -4.24 -8.90
N LEU A 39 13.92 -3.35 -9.09
CA LEU A 39 13.99 -2.23 -10.05
C LEU A 39 15.18 -1.31 -9.75
N ALA A 40 15.50 -1.11 -8.47
CA ALA A 40 16.67 -0.35 -8.03
C ALA A 40 17.97 -1.19 -8.04
N GLN A 41 17.96 -2.41 -8.62
CA GLN A 41 19.11 -3.31 -8.75
C GLN A 41 19.71 -3.76 -7.41
N VAL A 42 18.90 -3.86 -6.35
CA VAL A 42 19.29 -4.43 -5.07
C VAL A 42 19.07 -5.93 -5.10
N ASP A 43 20.04 -6.69 -4.59
CA ASP A 43 19.87 -8.13 -4.34
C ASP A 43 18.89 -8.33 -3.18
N VAL A 44 17.70 -8.81 -3.51
CA VAL A 44 16.60 -9.00 -2.56
C VAL A 44 16.05 -10.42 -2.66
N ALA A 45 15.67 -10.99 -1.53
CA ALA A 45 14.94 -12.25 -1.46
C ALA A 45 13.68 -12.12 -0.61
N VAL A 46 12.64 -12.90 -0.95
CA VAL A 46 11.41 -13.00 -0.17
C VAL A 46 11.37 -14.35 0.53
N VAL A 47 11.04 -14.36 1.82
CA VAL A 47 10.75 -15.57 2.60
C VAL A 47 9.23 -15.66 2.80
N GLU A 48 8.61 -16.73 2.28
CA GLU A 48 7.15 -16.93 2.34
C GLU A 48 6.82 -18.32 2.88
N ARG A 49 5.97 -18.35 3.92
CA ARG A 49 5.56 -19.61 4.56
C ARG A 49 4.65 -20.49 3.71
N ARG A 50 3.89 -19.89 2.79
CA ARG A 50 3.00 -20.64 1.88
C ARG A 50 3.80 -21.36 0.80
N ALA A 51 3.27 -22.53 0.37
CA ALA A 51 3.85 -23.32 -0.71
C ALA A 51 3.67 -22.64 -2.08
N SER A 52 2.54 -21.97 -2.27
CA SER A 52 2.17 -21.25 -3.49
C SER A 52 1.69 -19.84 -3.17
N GLN A 53 1.28 -19.08 -4.17
CA GLN A 53 0.66 -17.77 -4.00
C GLN A 53 -0.86 -17.89 -3.73
N ASP A 54 -1.40 -19.12 -3.73
CA ASP A 54 -2.82 -19.32 -3.45
C ASP A 54 -3.17 -18.89 -2.03
N ILE A 55 -4.24 -18.12 -1.94
CA ILE A 55 -4.77 -17.65 -0.67
C ILE A 55 -6.04 -18.42 -0.37
N VAL A 56 -6.09 -19.00 0.82
CA VAL A 56 -7.35 -19.51 1.37
C VAL A 56 -8.09 -18.33 1.98
N GLY A 57 -9.19 -17.94 1.36
CA GLY A 57 -10.00 -16.80 1.76
C GLY A 57 -9.56 -15.46 1.13
N THR A 58 -10.43 -14.46 1.23
CA THR A 58 -10.13 -13.11 0.78
C THR A 58 -10.25 -12.15 1.95
N ARG A 59 -9.35 -11.16 2.04
CA ARG A 59 -9.38 -10.12 3.09
C ARG A 59 -9.46 -8.71 2.50
N ALA A 60 -9.06 -8.54 1.25
CA ALA A 60 -9.12 -7.27 0.55
C ALA A 60 -9.83 -7.46 -0.80
N GLY A 61 -10.63 -6.46 -1.15
CA GLY A 61 -11.50 -6.47 -2.33
C GLY A 61 -11.15 -5.42 -3.37
N GLY A 62 -9.97 -4.78 -3.31
CA GLY A 62 -9.64 -3.83 -4.36
C GLY A 62 -8.46 -2.90 -4.11
N LEU A 63 -8.15 -2.16 -5.17
CA LEU A 63 -7.12 -1.12 -5.19
C LEU A 63 -7.79 0.26 -5.22
N HIS A 64 -7.24 1.19 -4.45
CA HIS A 64 -7.63 2.59 -4.47
C HIS A 64 -6.87 3.36 -5.56
N ALA A 65 -7.39 4.51 -5.95
CA ALA A 65 -6.82 5.34 -7.01
C ALA A 65 -5.31 5.58 -6.83
N ARG A 66 -4.83 5.92 -5.63
CA ARG A 66 -3.40 6.12 -5.39
C ARG A 66 -2.57 4.85 -5.63
N SER A 67 -3.07 3.69 -5.24
CA SER A 67 -2.38 2.42 -5.51
C SER A 67 -2.32 2.11 -7.01
N ILE A 68 -3.39 2.41 -7.75
CA ILE A 68 -3.44 2.27 -9.21
C ILE A 68 -2.44 3.22 -9.86
N GLU A 69 -2.35 4.49 -9.42
CA GLU A 69 -1.33 5.43 -9.89
C GLU A 69 0.09 4.93 -9.66
N ILE A 70 0.38 4.33 -8.51
CA ILE A 70 1.68 3.73 -8.22
C ILE A 70 2.00 2.60 -9.20
N LEU A 71 1.04 1.71 -9.44
CA LEU A 71 1.21 0.61 -10.40
C LEU A 71 1.38 1.13 -11.84
N ASP A 72 0.71 2.23 -12.20
CA ASP A 72 0.89 2.91 -13.48
C ASP A 72 2.29 3.56 -13.58
N GLN A 73 2.76 4.19 -12.51
CA GLN A 73 4.15 4.69 -12.42
C GLN A 73 5.20 3.58 -12.55
N ARG A 74 4.81 2.31 -12.42
CA ARG A 74 5.68 1.14 -12.63
C ARG A 74 5.42 0.41 -13.95
N GLY A 75 4.43 0.89 -14.73
CA GLY A 75 4.09 0.31 -16.03
C GLY A 75 3.36 -1.03 -15.94
N VAL A 76 2.79 -1.36 -14.78
CA VAL A 76 2.10 -2.64 -14.54
C VAL A 76 0.61 -2.52 -14.27
N ALA A 77 0.05 -1.31 -14.22
CA ALA A 77 -1.37 -1.07 -13.90
C ALA A 77 -2.32 -1.83 -14.84
N ASP A 78 -2.01 -1.92 -16.13
CA ASP A 78 -2.84 -2.59 -17.13
C ASP A 78 -3.07 -4.07 -16.82
N ARG A 79 -2.15 -4.73 -16.09
CA ARG A 79 -2.31 -6.14 -15.68
C ARG A 79 -3.46 -6.29 -14.70
N PHE A 80 -3.61 -5.33 -13.79
CA PHE A 80 -4.70 -5.28 -12.80
C PHE A 80 -6.01 -4.81 -13.42
N LEU A 81 -5.95 -3.77 -14.26
CA LEU A 81 -7.13 -3.21 -14.92
C LEU A 81 -7.85 -4.21 -15.83
N ARG A 82 -7.12 -5.14 -16.45
CA ARG A 82 -7.70 -6.18 -17.30
C ARG A 82 -8.52 -7.22 -16.52
N GLU A 83 -8.24 -7.42 -15.24
CA GLU A 83 -8.90 -8.42 -14.41
C GLU A 83 -9.91 -7.82 -13.42
N GLY A 84 -9.78 -6.54 -13.10
CA GLY A 84 -10.63 -5.87 -12.13
C GLY A 84 -11.78 -5.11 -12.75
N GLN A 85 -12.74 -4.74 -11.92
CA GLN A 85 -13.86 -3.90 -12.29
C GLN A 85 -13.66 -2.48 -11.75
N ILE A 86 -13.76 -1.48 -12.64
CA ILE A 86 -13.70 -0.06 -12.28
C ILE A 86 -14.93 0.33 -11.46
N VAL A 87 -14.70 1.01 -10.34
CA VAL A 87 -15.73 1.52 -9.44
C VAL A 87 -15.44 2.99 -9.12
N GLN A 88 -16.24 3.91 -9.64
CA GLN A 88 -16.05 5.35 -9.45
C GLN A 88 -16.66 5.86 -8.13
N LEU A 89 -16.64 5.01 -7.11
CA LEU A 89 -17.18 5.29 -5.79
C LEU A 89 -16.14 4.96 -4.72
N ALA A 90 -15.98 5.86 -3.77
CA ALA A 90 -15.40 5.59 -2.47
C ALA A 90 -16.53 5.48 -1.43
N GLY A 91 -16.19 5.10 -0.19
CA GLY A 91 -17.19 5.01 0.87
C GLY A 91 -16.64 5.51 2.21
N PHE A 92 -17.47 6.22 2.97
CA PHE A 92 -17.19 6.58 4.35
C PHE A 92 -18.45 6.38 5.20
N ALA A 93 -18.38 5.48 6.17
CA ALA A 93 -19.49 5.15 7.10
C ALA A 93 -20.86 4.97 6.39
N TRP A 94 -20.89 4.16 5.30
CA TRP A 94 -22.04 3.89 4.42
C TRP A 94 -22.40 4.99 3.41
N THR A 95 -21.88 6.19 3.56
CA THR A 95 -22.08 7.21 2.55
C THR A 95 -21.23 6.91 1.33
N ARG A 96 -21.88 6.84 0.17
CA ARG A 96 -21.20 6.68 -1.13
C ARG A 96 -20.69 8.03 -1.59
N LEU A 97 -19.42 8.08 -1.97
CA LEU A 97 -18.75 9.28 -2.45
C LEU A 97 -18.39 9.07 -3.91
N ASP A 98 -19.04 9.79 -4.80
CA ASP A 98 -18.61 9.84 -6.20
C ASP A 98 -17.24 10.50 -6.28
N ILE A 99 -16.30 9.79 -6.90
CA ILE A 99 -14.91 10.24 -7.10
C ILE A 99 -14.56 10.41 -8.58
N SER A 100 -15.54 10.28 -9.48
CA SER A 100 -15.33 10.33 -10.94
C SER A 100 -14.83 11.68 -11.44
N ASP A 101 -15.09 12.75 -10.69
CA ASP A 101 -14.69 14.12 -10.99
C ASP A 101 -13.39 14.57 -10.31
N LEU A 102 -12.69 13.67 -9.63
CA LEU A 102 -11.38 13.99 -9.05
C LEU A 102 -10.34 14.20 -10.15
N PRO A 103 -9.50 15.25 -10.06
CA PRO A 103 -8.49 15.57 -11.08
C PRO A 103 -7.34 14.58 -11.05
N THR A 104 -7.59 13.39 -11.53
CA THR A 104 -6.60 12.32 -11.75
C THR A 104 -7.07 11.44 -12.90
N ARG A 105 -6.12 10.84 -13.62
CA ARG A 105 -6.43 9.87 -14.68
C ARG A 105 -7.11 8.60 -14.15
N HIS A 106 -6.87 8.26 -12.90
CA HIS A 106 -7.44 7.12 -12.20
C HIS A 106 -8.47 7.56 -11.14
N ALA A 107 -9.48 8.35 -11.57
CA ALA A 107 -10.59 8.79 -10.71
C ALA A 107 -11.55 7.63 -10.37
N TYR A 108 -10.99 6.49 -9.89
CA TYR A 108 -11.74 5.28 -9.57
C TYR A 108 -10.94 4.35 -8.63
N GLY A 109 -11.65 3.47 -7.96
CA GLY A 109 -11.10 2.26 -7.37
C GLY A 109 -11.22 1.08 -8.34
N LEU A 110 -10.47 0.03 -8.11
CA LEU A 110 -10.54 -1.21 -8.86
C LEU A 110 -11.00 -2.34 -7.93
N ALA A 111 -12.22 -2.84 -8.14
CA ALA A 111 -12.68 -4.04 -7.46
C ALA A 111 -11.93 -5.25 -8.03
N LEU A 112 -11.05 -5.83 -7.23
CA LEU A 112 -10.21 -6.96 -7.60
C LEU A 112 -9.81 -7.72 -6.33
N ARG A 113 -10.04 -9.03 -6.30
CA ARG A 113 -9.71 -9.84 -5.12
C ARG A 113 -8.22 -9.86 -4.83
N GLN A 114 -7.87 -9.95 -3.57
CA GLN A 114 -6.48 -10.03 -3.12
C GLN A 114 -5.71 -11.17 -3.80
N SER A 115 -6.35 -12.32 -4.06
CA SER A 115 -5.73 -13.45 -4.76
C SER A 115 -5.18 -13.07 -6.14
N HIS A 116 -5.95 -12.30 -6.91
CA HIS A 116 -5.52 -11.80 -8.21
C HIS A 116 -4.40 -10.76 -8.07
N ILE A 117 -4.57 -9.83 -7.11
CA ILE A 117 -3.55 -8.80 -6.82
C ILE A 117 -2.21 -9.46 -6.47
N GLU A 118 -2.22 -10.46 -5.56
CA GLU A 118 -1.00 -11.15 -5.15
C GLU A 118 -0.39 -11.97 -6.29
N ARG A 119 -1.21 -12.63 -7.10
CA ARG A 119 -0.73 -13.39 -8.25
C ARG A 119 -0.02 -12.47 -9.26
N ILE A 120 -0.67 -11.36 -9.64
CA ILE A 120 -0.09 -10.40 -10.59
C ILE A 120 1.22 -9.81 -10.06
N LEU A 121 1.29 -9.48 -8.76
CA LEU A 121 2.52 -9.00 -8.14
C LEU A 121 3.60 -10.09 -8.09
N ALA A 122 3.23 -11.33 -7.81
CA ALA A 122 4.17 -12.45 -7.78
C ALA A 122 4.74 -12.77 -9.17
N ASP A 123 3.90 -12.72 -10.21
CA ASP A 123 4.34 -12.87 -11.59
C ASP A 123 5.33 -11.77 -11.97
N TRP A 124 5.05 -10.51 -11.60
CA TRP A 124 5.97 -9.41 -11.82
C TRP A 124 7.29 -9.56 -11.06
N VAL A 125 7.25 -9.99 -9.80
CA VAL A 125 8.45 -10.28 -9.00
C VAL A 125 9.29 -11.41 -9.62
N ALA A 126 8.63 -12.43 -10.20
CA ALA A 126 9.30 -13.50 -10.91
C ALA A 126 9.97 -13.02 -12.22
N GLU A 127 9.31 -12.12 -12.98
CA GLU A 127 9.89 -11.46 -14.15
C GLU A 127 11.15 -10.63 -13.80
N LEU A 128 11.18 -10.04 -12.59
CA LEU A 128 12.34 -9.32 -12.04
C LEU A 128 13.40 -10.26 -11.47
N ALA A 129 13.23 -11.57 -11.60
CA ALA A 129 14.14 -12.63 -11.14
C ALA A 129 14.45 -12.58 -9.62
N VAL A 130 13.51 -12.12 -8.80
CA VAL A 130 13.65 -12.12 -7.34
C VAL A 130 13.40 -13.53 -6.80
N PRO A 131 14.34 -14.11 -6.02
CA PRO A 131 14.13 -15.41 -5.39
C PRO A 131 13.08 -15.34 -4.28
N VAL A 132 12.15 -16.30 -4.30
CA VAL A 132 11.12 -16.46 -3.26
C VAL A 132 11.31 -17.82 -2.60
N TYR A 133 11.74 -17.80 -1.34
CA TYR A 133 11.93 -19.01 -0.52
C TYR A 133 10.59 -19.45 0.06
N ARG A 134 9.88 -20.33 -0.65
CA ARG A 134 8.55 -20.84 -0.25
C ARG A 134 8.68 -22.00 0.75
N ASN A 135 7.59 -22.26 1.48
CA ASN A 135 7.56 -23.21 2.60
C ASN A 135 8.62 -22.88 3.66
N ARG A 136 8.96 -21.60 3.81
CA ARG A 136 9.93 -21.10 4.79
C ARG A 136 9.32 -19.92 5.53
N GLU A 137 9.48 -19.92 6.84
CA GLU A 137 9.08 -18.83 7.72
C GLU A 137 10.30 -18.34 8.48
N VAL A 138 10.39 -17.04 8.68
CA VAL A 138 11.37 -16.46 9.61
C VAL A 138 10.96 -16.86 11.02
N THR A 139 11.83 -17.57 11.72
CA THR A 139 11.61 -18.07 13.10
C THR A 139 12.33 -17.24 14.15
N GLY A 140 13.29 -16.42 13.73
CA GLY A 140 14.06 -15.53 14.58
C GLY A 140 15.17 -14.84 13.78
N PHE A 141 15.82 -13.89 14.41
CA PHE A 141 17.00 -13.24 13.83
C PHE A 141 17.90 -12.64 14.92
N ALA A 142 19.16 -12.43 14.58
CA ALA A 142 20.13 -11.66 15.37
C ALA A 142 20.84 -10.66 14.45
N GLN A 143 21.00 -9.42 14.89
CA GLN A 143 21.70 -8.38 14.13
C GLN A 143 23.02 -8.02 14.81
N ASP A 144 24.01 -7.70 14.01
CA ASP A 144 25.30 -7.16 14.42
C ASP A 144 25.65 -5.86 13.64
N GLU A 145 26.88 -5.40 13.73
CA GLU A 145 27.35 -4.18 13.04
C GLU A 145 27.33 -4.32 11.51
N THR A 146 27.43 -5.54 10.98
CA THR A 146 27.62 -5.83 9.55
C THR A 146 26.36 -6.35 8.87
N GLY A 147 25.35 -6.86 9.63
CA GLY A 147 24.13 -7.41 9.01
C GLY A 147 23.21 -8.11 10.00
N ILE A 148 22.37 -9.00 9.47
CA ILE A 148 21.39 -9.77 10.21
C ILE A 148 21.47 -11.24 9.80
N ASP A 149 21.59 -12.14 10.78
CA ASP A 149 21.41 -13.58 10.61
C ASP A 149 19.94 -13.93 10.85
N ILE A 150 19.28 -14.53 9.86
CA ILE A 150 17.85 -14.79 9.82
C ILE A 150 17.62 -16.29 9.83
N ALA A 151 17.09 -16.80 10.94
CA ALA A 151 16.74 -18.21 11.09
C ALA A 151 15.43 -18.55 10.36
N LEU A 152 15.42 -19.67 9.65
CA LEU A 152 14.27 -20.14 8.87
C LEU A 152 13.69 -21.44 9.45
N SER A 153 12.37 -21.62 9.26
CA SER A 153 11.70 -22.89 9.55
C SER A 153 12.29 -24.04 8.69
N GLY A 154 12.36 -25.24 9.27
CA GLY A 154 12.97 -26.39 8.61
C GLY A 154 14.50 -26.34 8.57
N GLY A 155 15.11 -25.42 9.30
CA GLY A 155 16.56 -25.25 9.41
C GLY A 155 17.13 -24.33 8.32
N GLY A 156 18.37 -23.88 8.55
CA GLY A 156 19.07 -22.93 7.68
C GLY A 156 18.99 -21.50 8.17
N THR A 157 19.95 -20.70 7.73
CA THR A 157 20.08 -19.28 8.04
C THR A 157 20.39 -18.51 6.76
N LEU A 158 19.76 -17.33 6.61
CA LEU A 158 20.14 -16.35 5.60
C LEU A 158 20.89 -15.21 6.27
N ARG A 159 21.90 -14.69 5.62
CA ARG A 159 22.57 -13.45 6.00
C ARG A 159 22.06 -12.31 5.14
N ALA A 160 21.75 -11.14 5.73
CA ALA A 160 21.36 -9.94 4.99
C ALA A 160 21.90 -8.66 5.60
N ASN A 161 21.97 -7.57 4.82
CA ASN A 161 22.27 -6.25 5.38
C ASN A 161 21.04 -5.67 6.11
N TYR A 162 19.84 -5.95 5.60
CA TYR A 162 18.57 -5.51 6.19
C TYR A 162 17.51 -6.60 6.12
N LEU A 163 16.64 -6.63 7.15
CA LEU A 163 15.43 -7.45 7.20
C LEU A 163 14.21 -6.54 7.22
N VAL A 164 13.25 -6.77 6.32
CA VAL A 164 11.97 -6.03 6.33
C VAL A 164 10.83 -6.99 6.66
N GLY A 165 10.17 -6.74 7.79
CA GLY A 165 8.96 -7.47 8.20
C GLY A 165 7.74 -7.00 7.43
N CYS A 166 7.25 -7.85 6.51
CA CYS A 166 5.97 -7.76 5.82
C CYS A 166 5.08 -8.96 6.18
N ASP A 167 5.27 -9.52 7.38
CA ASP A 167 4.76 -10.80 7.88
C ASP A 167 3.38 -10.68 8.58
N GLY A 168 2.67 -9.59 8.30
CA GLY A 168 1.28 -9.39 8.70
C GLY A 168 1.10 -8.96 10.14
N GLY A 169 -0.16 -8.79 10.58
CA GLY A 169 -0.51 -8.18 11.86
C GLY A 169 0.02 -8.92 13.10
N ARG A 170 0.27 -10.23 12.99
CA ARG A 170 0.88 -11.04 14.05
C ARG A 170 2.41 -11.07 13.99
N SER A 171 3.03 -10.18 13.22
CA SER A 171 4.43 -10.10 12.87
C SER A 171 5.38 -10.64 13.95
N LEU A 172 6.15 -11.66 13.58
CA LEU A 172 7.24 -12.18 14.39
C LEU A 172 8.42 -11.21 14.35
N VAL A 173 8.69 -10.62 13.18
CA VAL A 173 9.78 -9.67 13.01
C VAL A 173 9.63 -8.48 13.97
N ARG A 174 8.42 -7.89 14.05
CA ARG A 174 8.13 -6.80 15.00
C ARG A 174 8.40 -7.21 16.45
N LYS A 175 7.87 -8.39 16.86
CA LYS A 175 7.99 -8.91 18.23
C LYS A 175 9.44 -9.18 18.61
N THR A 176 10.18 -9.85 17.74
CA THR A 176 11.60 -10.18 17.95
C THR A 176 12.47 -8.92 17.99
N ALA A 177 12.12 -7.89 17.17
CA ALA A 177 12.78 -6.59 17.24
C ALA A 177 12.45 -5.82 18.54
N GLY A 178 11.49 -6.28 19.37
CA GLY A 178 11.06 -5.58 20.56
C GLY A 178 10.43 -4.22 20.26
N ILE A 179 9.70 -4.10 19.13
CA ILE A 179 9.00 -2.88 18.75
C ILE A 179 7.56 -2.95 19.30
N ASP A 180 7.21 -1.99 20.14
CA ASP A 180 5.89 -1.88 20.76
C ASP A 180 4.81 -1.69 19.69
N PHE A 181 3.63 -2.27 19.94
CA PHE A 181 2.46 -2.22 19.07
C PHE A 181 1.26 -1.62 19.80
N ALA A 182 1.30 -0.31 19.97
CA ALA A 182 0.33 0.45 20.72
C ALA A 182 -1.00 0.60 19.97
N GLY A 183 -2.09 0.74 20.70
CA GLY A 183 -3.43 0.97 20.14
C GLY A 183 -4.56 0.47 21.00
N SER A 184 -5.70 0.17 20.38
CA SER A 184 -6.92 -0.33 21.04
C SER A 184 -7.07 -1.82 20.88
N ASP A 185 -7.49 -2.46 21.97
CA ASP A 185 -7.96 -3.85 21.96
C ASP A 185 -9.26 -3.98 21.16
N PRO A 186 -9.54 -5.19 20.63
CA PRO A 186 -10.77 -5.43 19.91
C PRO A 186 -11.98 -5.31 20.83
N THR A 187 -13.04 -4.77 20.28
CA THR A 187 -14.34 -4.63 20.95
C THR A 187 -15.46 -5.38 20.23
N LEU A 188 -15.20 -5.81 18.99
CA LEU A 188 -16.08 -6.70 18.22
C LEU A 188 -15.25 -7.69 17.38
N SER A 189 -15.88 -8.80 17.04
CA SER A 189 -15.34 -9.78 16.10
C SER A 189 -16.34 -10.05 14.98
N ASN A 190 -15.79 -10.31 13.80
CA ASN A 190 -16.55 -10.63 12.59
C ASN A 190 -16.04 -11.94 12.01
N LEU A 191 -16.96 -12.71 11.44
CA LEU A 191 -16.65 -13.84 10.60
C LEU A 191 -16.77 -13.44 9.13
N MET A 192 -15.85 -13.91 8.34
CA MET A 192 -15.91 -13.89 6.89
C MET A 192 -15.74 -15.33 6.41
N ALA A 193 -16.60 -15.78 5.50
CA ALA A 193 -16.60 -17.15 5.05
C ALA A 193 -17.06 -17.26 3.60
N GLU A 194 -16.68 -18.35 2.93
CA GLU A 194 -17.24 -18.77 1.66
C GLU A 194 -17.82 -20.16 1.84
N VAL A 195 -19.17 -20.27 1.71
CA VAL A 195 -19.95 -21.47 2.06
C VAL A 195 -20.99 -21.75 0.99
N GLU A 196 -21.48 -22.98 0.97
CA GLU A 196 -22.72 -23.34 0.30
C GLU A 196 -23.90 -23.09 1.24
N MET A 197 -25.06 -22.74 0.70
CA MET A 197 -26.31 -22.56 1.45
C MET A 197 -27.42 -23.36 0.79
N ALA A 198 -28.22 -24.07 1.58
CA ALA A 198 -29.35 -24.87 1.10
C ALA A 198 -30.54 -23.99 0.71
N GLN A 199 -30.64 -22.79 1.27
CA GLN A 199 -31.69 -21.81 1.00
C GLN A 199 -31.06 -20.54 0.43
N GLU A 200 -31.77 -19.90 -0.51
CA GLU A 200 -31.31 -18.62 -1.06
C GLU A 200 -31.35 -17.53 0.01
N PRO A 201 -30.22 -16.86 0.30
CA PRO A 201 -30.16 -15.85 1.35
C PRO A 201 -30.70 -14.49 0.87
N ALA A 202 -31.02 -13.61 1.80
CA ALA A 202 -31.31 -12.21 1.52
C ALA A 202 -30.00 -11.49 1.10
N TRP A 203 -29.79 -11.34 -0.21
CA TRP A 203 -28.59 -10.75 -0.77
C TRP A 203 -28.41 -9.27 -0.39
N GLY A 204 -27.16 -8.88 -0.26
CA GLY A 204 -26.77 -7.49 -0.06
C GLY A 204 -26.20 -7.22 1.33
N LEU A 205 -26.13 -5.94 1.62
CA LEU A 205 -25.56 -5.44 2.87
C LEU A 205 -26.68 -5.10 3.85
N ARG A 206 -26.49 -5.45 5.11
CA ARG A 206 -27.41 -5.16 6.20
C ARG A 206 -26.64 -4.53 7.36
N HIS A 207 -27.32 -3.64 8.06
CA HIS A 207 -26.86 -3.05 9.31
C HIS A 207 -27.95 -3.16 10.36
N ASP A 208 -27.59 -3.61 11.57
CA ASP A 208 -28.49 -3.71 12.70
C ASP A 208 -27.77 -3.44 14.03
N ALA A 209 -28.42 -3.76 15.16
CA ALA A 209 -27.87 -3.55 16.51
C ALA A 209 -26.56 -4.34 16.79
N LEU A 210 -26.31 -5.43 16.07
CA LEU A 210 -25.09 -6.21 16.19
C LEU A 210 -23.94 -5.62 15.36
N GLY A 211 -24.25 -4.93 14.26
CA GLY A 211 -23.24 -4.31 13.42
C GLY A 211 -23.54 -4.43 11.94
N PHE A 212 -22.48 -4.70 11.18
CA PHE A 212 -22.48 -4.77 9.72
C PHE A 212 -22.41 -6.21 9.22
N HIS A 213 -23.30 -6.56 8.28
CA HIS A 213 -23.39 -7.88 7.70
C HIS A 213 -23.54 -7.81 6.19
N GLY A 214 -23.07 -8.83 5.48
CA GLY A 214 -23.19 -8.89 4.05
C GLY A 214 -23.22 -10.31 3.51
N LEU A 215 -24.11 -10.56 2.54
CA LEU A 215 -24.19 -11.79 1.80
C LEU A 215 -24.11 -11.48 0.30
N SER A 216 -23.15 -12.06 -0.39
CA SER A 216 -22.92 -11.84 -1.81
C SER A 216 -22.48 -13.12 -2.52
N LYS A 217 -22.65 -13.17 -3.85
CA LYS A 217 -22.17 -14.31 -4.65
C LYS A 217 -20.65 -14.22 -4.80
N ALA A 218 -19.97 -15.31 -4.48
CA ALA A 218 -18.56 -15.49 -4.77
C ALA A 218 -18.37 -15.90 -6.24
N GLU A 219 -17.15 -15.75 -6.79
CA GLU A 219 -16.81 -16.19 -8.15
C GLU A 219 -16.96 -17.71 -8.33
N SER A 220 -16.75 -18.47 -7.25
CA SER A 220 -16.98 -19.91 -7.19
C SER A 220 -18.46 -20.33 -7.32
N GLY A 221 -19.40 -19.36 -7.29
CA GLY A 221 -20.83 -19.61 -7.20
C GLY A 221 -21.35 -19.82 -5.78
N ARG A 222 -20.47 -19.92 -4.78
CA ARG A 222 -20.80 -20.00 -3.36
C ARG A 222 -21.24 -18.66 -2.80
N VAL A 223 -21.65 -18.65 -1.52
CA VAL A 223 -22.00 -17.43 -0.79
C VAL A 223 -20.80 -16.91 -0.02
N LEU A 224 -20.43 -15.66 -0.29
CA LEU A 224 -19.48 -14.92 0.54
C LEU A 224 -20.27 -14.24 1.66
N VAL A 225 -19.93 -14.61 2.88
CA VAL A 225 -20.55 -14.13 4.12
C VAL A 225 -19.61 -13.20 4.85
N VAL A 226 -20.13 -12.07 5.30
CA VAL A 226 -19.51 -11.22 6.35
C VAL A 226 -20.58 -11.04 7.44
N VAL A 227 -20.28 -11.44 8.66
CA VAL A 227 -21.24 -11.34 9.77
C VAL A 227 -20.53 -10.98 11.07
N THR A 228 -21.12 -10.09 11.87
CA THR A 228 -20.62 -9.75 13.20
C THR A 228 -21.08 -10.81 14.20
N GLU A 229 -20.17 -11.26 15.06
CA GLU A 229 -20.50 -12.19 16.15
C GLU A 229 -21.22 -11.44 17.27
N ALA A 230 -22.22 -12.05 17.87
CA ALA A 230 -22.99 -11.46 18.98
C ALA A 230 -22.13 -11.20 20.22
N THR A 231 -21.08 -11.99 20.41
CA THR A 231 -20.10 -11.86 21.50
C THR A 231 -18.69 -11.80 20.93
N LEU A 232 -17.85 -10.93 21.53
CA LEU A 232 -16.45 -10.80 21.12
C LEU A 232 -15.69 -12.12 21.32
N THR A 233 -15.19 -12.68 20.24
CA THR A 233 -14.28 -13.85 20.25
C THR A 233 -12.88 -13.42 19.82
N ARG A 234 -11.90 -13.54 20.72
CA ARG A 234 -10.53 -13.04 20.52
C ARG A 234 -9.56 -14.09 19.97
N THR A 235 -9.84 -15.36 20.21
CA THR A 235 -8.93 -16.48 19.91
C THR A 235 -9.70 -17.69 19.40
N GLY A 236 -8.98 -18.66 18.84
CA GLY A 236 -9.53 -19.88 18.27
C GLY A 236 -9.82 -19.76 16.77
N GLU A 237 -9.63 -20.90 16.09
CA GLU A 237 -10.02 -21.01 14.66
C GLU A 237 -11.55 -21.06 14.60
N PRO A 238 -12.17 -20.24 13.74
CA PRO A 238 -13.62 -20.24 13.60
C PRO A 238 -14.12 -21.53 12.93
N THR A 239 -15.26 -22.01 13.42
CA THR A 239 -15.92 -23.23 12.93
C THR A 239 -17.19 -22.89 12.13
N LEU A 240 -17.73 -23.88 11.42
CA LEU A 240 -19.03 -23.74 10.74
C LEU A 240 -20.15 -23.45 11.75
N ARG A 241 -20.05 -23.99 12.98
CA ARG A 241 -21.00 -23.71 14.06
C ARG A 241 -20.96 -22.25 14.48
N ASP A 242 -19.76 -21.66 14.65
CA ASP A 242 -19.63 -20.22 14.97
C ASP A 242 -20.29 -19.37 13.88
N LEU A 243 -20.13 -19.76 12.61
CA LEU A 243 -20.75 -19.07 11.49
C LEU A 243 -22.28 -19.22 11.49
N SER A 244 -22.79 -20.43 11.73
CA SER A 244 -24.24 -20.73 11.84
C SER A 244 -24.85 -19.92 12.98
N ASP A 245 -24.26 -19.95 14.18
CA ASP A 245 -24.73 -19.19 15.33
C ASP A 245 -24.77 -17.66 15.06
N ALA A 246 -23.75 -17.13 14.37
CA ALA A 246 -23.71 -15.71 13.99
C ALA A 246 -24.78 -15.36 12.92
N LEU A 247 -24.99 -16.21 11.93
CA LEU A 247 -26.04 -16.04 10.92
C LEU A 247 -27.44 -16.07 11.55
N VAL A 248 -27.71 -17.02 12.44
CA VAL A 248 -28.98 -17.10 13.18
C VAL A 248 -29.21 -15.84 14.02
N ALA A 249 -28.19 -15.35 14.71
CA ALA A 249 -28.30 -14.13 15.52
C ALA A 249 -28.69 -12.89 14.69
N VAL A 250 -28.20 -12.80 13.43
CA VAL A 250 -28.43 -11.64 12.53
C VAL A 250 -29.66 -11.82 11.65
N TYR A 251 -29.85 -13.00 11.08
CA TYR A 251 -30.86 -13.24 10.04
C TYR A 251 -32.05 -14.09 10.53
N GLY A 252 -31.97 -14.66 11.74
CA GLY A 252 -32.96 -15.59 12.25
C GLY A 252 -32.84 -17.00 11.67
N THR A 253 -31.91 -17.23 10.75
CA THR A 253 -31.61 -18.50 10.07
C THR A 253 -30.16 -18.52 9.62
N ASP A 254 -29.57 -19.70 9.52
CA ASP A 254 -28.26 -19.89 8.90
C ASP A 254 -28.35 -20.26 7.42
N PHE A 255 -29.55 -20.24 6.83
CA PHE A 255 -29.86 -20.61 5.43
C PHE A 255 -29.40 -22.02 5.07
N GLY A 256 -29.20 -22.90 6.06
CA GLY A 256 -28.62 -24.23 5.85
C GLY A 256 -27.16 -24.15 5.35
N ALA A 257 -26.35 -23.30 5.95
CA ALA A 257 -24.94 -23.12 5.58
C ALA A 257 -24.16 -24.42 5.81
N HIS A 258 -23.42 -24.86 4.77
CA HIS A 258 -22.61 -26.09 4.80
C HIS A 258 -21.39 -25.99 3.89
N SER A 259 -20.55 -27.02 3.89
CA SER A 259 -19.38 -27.16 3.00
C SER A 259 -18.53 -25.90 2.89
N PRO A 260 -18.03 -25.35 4.00
CA PRO A 260 -17.21 -24.13 3.94
C PRO A 260 -15.94 -24.38 3.13
N ALA A 261 -15.67 -23.53 2.15
CA ALA A 261 -14.36 -23.49 1.50
C ALA A 261 -13.32 -22.91 2.47
N TRP A 262 -13.73 -21.90 3.23
CA TRP A 262 -12.94 -21.32 4.30
C TRP A 262 -13.84 -20.49 5.25
N ILE A 263 -13.37 -20.33 6.49
CA ILE A 263 -13.93 -19.41 7.48
C ILE A 263 -12.75 -18.68 8.12
N SER A 264 -12.87 -17.37 8.32
CA SER A 264 -11.85 -16.53 8.96
C SER A 264 -12.50 -15.58 9.94
N ARG A 265 -11.80 -15.27 11.04
CA ARG A 265 -12.24 -14.28 12.02
C ARG A 265 -11.32 -13.06 11.96
N PHE A 266 -11.90 -11.87 12.02
CA PHE A 266 -11.16 -10.61 12.15
C PHE A 266 -11.86 -9.71 13.19
N THR A 267 -11.13 -8.73 13.68
CA THR A 267 -11.60 -7.85 14.76
C THR A 267 -11.41 -6.38 14.37
N ASP A 268 -11.94 -5.48 15.19
CA ASP A 268 -11.76 -4.04 15.08
C ASP A 268 -10.52 -3.52 15.83
N ALA A 269 -9.62 -4.40 16.25
CA ALA A 269 -8.35 -3.98 16.83
C ALA A 269 -7.64 -2.97 15.92
N ALA A 270 -7.19 -1.86 16.49
CA ALA A 270 -6.46 -0.83 15.77
C ALA A 270 -5.15 -0.53 16.51
N ARG A 271 -4.02 -0.94 15.90
CA ARG A 271 -2.69 -0.84 16.51
C ARG A 271 -1.66 -0.35 15.52
N GLN A 272 -0.68 0.38 16.02
CA GLN A 272 0.44 0.87 15.23
C GLN A 272 1.76 0.63 15.95
N ALA A 273 2.79 0.25 15.21
CA ALA A 273 4.14 0.12 15.72
C ALA A 273 4.69 1.49 16.13
N ALA A 274 5.26 1.57 17.33
CA ALA A 274 5.85 2.79 17.85
C ALA A 274 7.04 3.28 17.01
N SER A 275 7.75 2.35 16.41
CA SER A 275 8.82 2.60 15.44
C SER A 275 8.66 1.69 14.22
N TYR A 276 9.05 2.20 13.04
CA TYR A 276 9.07 1.42 11.80
C TYR A 276 10.47 0.88 11.50
N ARG A 277 11.45 1.22 12.33
CA ARG A 277 12.83 0.75 12.22
C ARG A 277 13.44 0.50 13.60
N ARG A 278 14.26 -0.56 13.71
CA ARG A 278 15.17 -0.81 14.83
C ARG A 278 16.49 -1.41 14.31
N GLY A 279 17.51 -0.56 14.22
CA GLY A 279 18.76 -0.95 13.58
C GLY A 279 18.58 -1.31 12.12
N ARG A 280 18.89 -2.55 11.75
CA ARG A 280 18.77 -3.11 10.40
C ARG A 280 17.42 -3.77 10.11
N VAL A 281 16.49 -3.73 11.05
CA VAL A 281 15.12 -4.28 10.92
C VAL A 281 14.14 -3.16 10.65
N LEU A 282 13.31 -3.32 9.59
CA LEU A 282 12.23 -2.41 9.24
C LEU A 282 10.89 -3.15 9.18
N LEU A 283 9.79 -2.42 9.26
CA LEU A 283 8.43 -2.95 9.18
C LEU A 283 7.62 -2.22 8.12
N ALA A 284 6.78 -2.93 7.37
CA ALA A 284 5.85 -2.35 6.40
C ALA A 284 4.50 -3.09 6.38
N GLY A 285 3.44 -2.38 6.01
CA GLY A 285 2.08 -2.90 5.95
C GLY A 285 1.57 -3.35 7.31
N ASP A 286 0.81 -4.46 7.35
CA ASP A 286 0.18 -4.97 8.56
C ASP A 286 1.17 -5.30 9.68
N ALA A 287 2.44 -5.54 9.38
CA ALA A 287 3.47 -5.70 10.39
C ALA A 287 3.70 -4.40 11.19
N ALA A 288 3.48 -3.25 10.58
CA ALA A 288 3.62 -1.92 11.17
C ALA A 288 2.29 -1.33 11.68
N HIS A 289 1.14 -1.69 11.09
CA HIS A 289 -0.16 -1.15 11.47
C HIS A 289 -1.31 -2.09 11.09
N ILE A 290 -2.26 -2.26 11.99
CA ILE A 290 -3.49 -3.02 11.76
C ILE A 290 -4.72 -2.19 12.12
N HIS A 291 -5.79 -2.42 11.41
CA HIS A 291 -7.09 -1.81 11.66
C HIS A 291 -8.21 -2.66 11.03
N HIS A 292 -9.45 -2.34 11.32
CA HIS A 292 -10.61 -2.98 10.69
C HIS A 292 -10.59 -2.80 9.17
N SER A 293 -11.10 -3.77 8.43
CA SER A 293 -11.10 -3.78 6.95
C SER A 293 -12.03 -2.77 6.30
N VAL A 294 -12.83 -2.00 7.08
CA VAL A 294 -13.75 -0.97 6.55
C VAL A 294 -13.01 0.03 5.66
N GLY A 295 -13.56 0.25 4.47
CA GLY A 295 -12.99 1.16 3.49
C GLY A 295 -11.75 0.62 2.73
N GLY A 296 -11.36 -0.65 2.92
CA GLY A 296 -10.30 -1.29 2.12
C GLY A 296 -8.90 -0.68 2.24
N GLN A 297 -8.58 -0.02 3.36
CA GLN A 297 -7.38 0.81 3.49
C GLN A 297 -6.07 0.01 3.64
N GLY A 298 -6.08 -1.17 4.30
CA GLY A 298 -4.87 -1.86 4.75
C GLY A 298 -3.92 -2.25 3.63
N LEU A 299 -4.40 -3.00 2.64
CA LEU A 299 -3.60 -3.40 1.48
C LEU A 299 -3.01 -2.18 0.75
N ASN A 300 -3.85 -1.15 0.54
CA ASN A 300 -3.47 0.06 -0.17
C ASN A 300 -2.40 0.87 0.59
N THR A 301 -2.51 0.96 1.91
CA THR A 301 -1.49 1.61 2.77
C THR A 301 -0.18 0.84 2.72
N GLY A 302 -0.24 -0.50 2.77
CA GLY A 302 0.94 -1.37 2.70
C GLY A 302 1.68 -1.28 1.36
N LEU A 303 0.98 -1.20 0.23
CA LEU A 303 1.61 -0.95 -1.08
C LEU A 303 2.35 0.39 -1.10
N GLN A 304 1.75 1.43 -0.55
CA GLN A 304 2.36 2.75 -0.45
C GLN A 304 3.56 2.77 0.51
N ASP A 305 3.52 2.01 1.61
CA ASP A 305 4.68 1.84 2.50
C ASP A 305 5.84 1.21 1.74
N ALA A 306 5.57 0.14 0.99
CA ALA A 306 6.57 -0.57 0.20
C ALA A 306 7.27 0.35 -0.81
N VAL A 307 6.51 1.17 -1.53
CA VAL A 307 7.06 2.10 -2.52
C VAL A 307 7.84 3.23 -1.86
N ASN A 308 7.36 3.77 -0.74
CA ASN A 308 8.07 4.82 -0.01
C ASN A 308 9.39 4.30 0.59
N LEU A 309 9.40 3.06 1.11
CA LEU A 309 10.59 2.43 1.71
C LEU A 309 11.57 1.96 0.63
N GLY A 310 11.09 1.34 -0.45
CA GLY A 310 11.90 0.58 -1.40
C GLY A 310 13.07 1.38 -1.97
N TRP A 311 12.82 2.57 -2.51
CA TRP A 311 13.88 3.40 -3.09
C TRP A 311 14.86 3.96 -2.04
N LYS A 312 14.37 4.28 -0.82
CA LYS A 312 15.21 4.77 0.28
C LYS A 312 16.16 3.68 0.75
N LEU A 313 15.62 2.49 0.98
CA LEU A 313 16.41 1.34 1.38
C LEU A 313 17.42 0.95 0.30
N ALA A 314 17.03 1.01 -0.97
CA ALA A 314 17.94 0.76 -2.09
C ALA A 314 19.14 1.72 -2.11
N GLN A 315 18.92 3.01 -1.88
CA GLN A 315 20.02 3.98 -1.84
C GLN A 315 20.97 3.73 -0.67
N VAL A 316 20.42 3.41 0.51
CA VAL A 316 21.24 3.12 1.70
C VAL A 316 22.04 1.82 1.52
N VAL A 317 21.42 0.76 1.03
CA VAL A 317 22.08 -0.53 0.75
C VAL A 317 23.21 -0.39 -0.27
N ARG A 318 23.01 0.46 -1.27
CA ARG A 318 24.02 0.76 -2.31
C ARG A 318 25.09 1.76 -1.87
N GLY A 319 25.04 2.28 -0.64
CA GLY A 319 25.97 3.29 -0.15
C GLY A 319 25.85 4.65 -0.82
N ILE A 320 24.73 4.92 -1.50
CA ILE A 320 24.46 6.19 -2.20
C ILE A 320 24.05 7.28 -1.20
N SER A 321 23.18 6.93 -0.26
CA SER A 321 22.68 7.82 0.77
C SER A 321 23.01 7.30 2.18
N PRO A 322 23.18 8.19 3.16
CA PRO A 322 23.44 7.78 4.53
C PRO A 322 22.19 7.12 5.15
N GLU A 323 22.39 6.34 6.21
CA GLU A 323 21.34 5.56 6.88
C GLU A 323 20.16 6.41 7.43
N ASN A 324 20.40 7.68 7.75
CA ASN A 324 19.35 8.59 8.24
C ASN A 324 18.27 8.88 7.19
N LEU A 325 18.50 8.58 5.91
CA LEU A 325 17.44 8.62 4.90
C LEU A 325 16.27 7.69 5.28
N LEU A 326 16.56 6.55 5.93
CA LEU A 326 15.53 5.61 6.39
C LEU A 326 14.63 6.17 7.52
N ASP A 327 15.09 7.18 8.25
CA ASP A 327 14.28 7.81 9.30
C ASP A 327 13.09 8.57 8.68
N SER A 328 13.27 9.09 7.45
CA SER A 328 12.19 9.73 6.70
C SER A 328 11.04 8.76 6.36
N TYR A 329 11.27 7.45 6.28
CA TYR A 329 10.21 6.48 6.11
C TYR A 329 9.19 6.54 7.25
N ARG A 330 9.66 6.58 8.50
CA ARG A 330 8.79 6.71 9.67
C ARG A 330 8.10 8.06 9.70
N THR A 331 8.83 9.16 9.51
CA THR A 331 8.25 10.52 9.59
C THR A 331 7.18 10.76 8.54
N GLU A 332 7.28 10.12 7.38
CA GLU A 332 6.29 10.21 6.30
C GLU A 332 5.13 9.22 6.44
N ARG A 333 5.41 7.94 6.76
CA ARG A 333 4.39 6.89 6.71
C ARG A 333 3.65 6.66 8.02
N HIS A 334 4.28 6.91 9.17
CA HIS A 334 3.62 6.77 10.46
C HIS A 334 2.41 7.71 10.63
N PRO A 335 2.46 9.01 10.27
CA PRO A 335 1.29 9.89 10.33
C PRO A 335 0.16 9.45 9.39
N VAL A 336 0.49 8.92 8.21
CA VAL A 336 -0.51 8.41 7.25
C VAL A 336 -1.26 7.22 7.87
N ALA A 337 -0.54 6.23 8.41
CA ALA A 337 -1.17 5.09 9.07
C ALA A 337 -1.98 5.52 10.31
N ALA A 338 -1.49 6.43 11.13
CA ALA A 338 -2.22 6.99 12.27
C ALA A 338 -3.56 7.61 11.84
N ARG A 339 -3.57 8.32 10.71
CA ARG A 339 -4.79 8.90 10.12
C ARG A 339 -5.75 7.80 9.65
N VAL A 340 -5.25 6.76 9.00
CA VAL A 340 -6.06 5.59 8.58
C VAL A 340 -6.69 4.92 9.80
N LEU A 341 -5.93 4.67 10.85
CA LEU A 341 -6.45 4.08 12.10
C LEU A 341 -7.54 4.96 12.74
N ARG A 342 -7.34 6.28 12.76
CA ARG A 342 -8.37 7.22 13.25
C ARG A 342 -9.64 7.14 12.42
N ASN A 343 -9.51 7.16 11.08
CA ASN A 343 -10.64 7.16 10.16
C ASN A 343 -11.42 5.85 10.21
N THR A 344 -10.75 4.70 10.29
CA THR A 344 -11.41 3.40 10.42
C THR A 344 -12.12 3.26 11.76
N ARG A 345 -11.53 3.75 12.87
CA ARG A 345 -12.21 3.82 14.17
C ARG A 345 -13.45 4.70 14.14
N ALA A 346 -13.38 5.86 13.49
CA ALA A 346 -14.53 6.74 13.34
C ALA A 346 -15.67 6.06 12.55
N GLN A 347 -15.33 5.40 11.44
CA GLN A 347 -16.31 4.65 10.65
C GLN A 347 -16.96 3.51 11.46
N ILE A 348 -16.15 2.73 12.20
CA ILE A 348 -16.66 1.66 13.06
C ILE A 348 -17.57 2.22 14.17
N ALA A 349 -17.20 3.32 14.81
CA ALA A 349 -18.03 3.96 15.83
C ALA A 349 -19.40 4.37 15.26
N LEU A 350 -19.43 4.92 14.06
CA LEU A 350 -20.66 5.29 13.37
C LEU A 350 -21.50 4.07 12.90
N LEU A 351 -20.84 2.94 12.60
CA LEU A 351 -21.49 1.74 12.05
C LEU A 351 -21.85 0.69 13.12
N ARG A 352 -21.37 0.84 14.34
CA ARG A 352 -21.39 -0.22 15.35
C ARG A 352 -22.74 -0.47 15.99
N ARG A 353 -23.61 0.54 16.12
CA ARG A 353 -24.86 0.45 16.86
C ARG A 353 -26.00 1.16 16.16
N ALA A 354 -27.21 0.61 16.34
CA ALA A 354 -28.45 1.22 15.92
C ALA A 354 -29.05 2.13 17.03
N GLU A 355 -28.20 2.90 17.73
CA GLU A 355 -28.64 3.92 18.68
C GLU A 355 -29.14 5.15 17.90
N ASP A 356 -30.29 5.71 18.27
CA ASP A 356 -30.93 6.83 17.56
C ASP A 356 -29.96 8.01 17.33
N GLY A 357 -29.12 8.32 18.34
CA GLY A 357 -28.14 9.40 18.23
C GLY A 357 -27.05 9.12 17.18
N LEU A 358 -26.61 7.87 17.01
CA LEU A 358 -25.62 7.48 15.99
C LEU A 358 -26.24 7.38 14.61
N ILE A 359 -27.52 7.00 14.52
CA ILE A 359 -28.28 7.04 13.25
C ILE A 359 -28.38 8.48 12.78
N ALA A 360 -28.82 9.40 13.64
CA ALA A 360 -28.92 10.83 13.34
C ALA A 360 -27.56 11.43 12.96
N ALA A 361 -26.46 11.06 13.67
CA ALA A 361 -25.11 11.51 13.34
C ALA A 361 -24.66 11.04 11.94
N ARG A 362 -25.01 9.81 11.54
CA ARG A 362 -24.71 9.30 10.18
C ARG A 362 -25.51 10.03 9.11
N GLU A 363 -26.78 10.32 9.37
CA GLU A 363 -27.64 11.06 8.44
C GLU A 363 -27.05 12.46 8.20
N VAL A 364 -26.75 13.21 9.25
CA VAL A 364 -26.12 14.52 9.15
C VAL A 364 -24.76 14.45 8.44
N MET A 365 -23.94 13.42 8.77
CA MET A 365 -22.68 13.20 8.07
C MET A 365 -22.90 12.90 6.59
N SER A 366 -23.92 12.11 6.24
CA SER A 366 -24.24 11.78 4.86
C SER A 366 -24.69 13.02 4.06
N GLU A 367 -25.47 13.90 4.69
CA GLU A 367 -25.86 15.19 4.09
C GLU A 367 -24.62 16.07 3.84
N LEU A 368 -23.74 16.21 4.81
CA LEU A 368 -22.47 16.95 4.66
C LEU A 368 -21.60 16.37 3.54
N LEU A 369 -21.46 15.05 3.50
CA LEU A 369 -20.68 14.35 2.47
C LEU A 369 -21.35 14.34 1.08
N GLY A 370 -22.61 14.71 1.00
CA GLY A 370 -23.34 15.00 -0.25
C GLY A 370 -22.97 16.34 -0.88
N MET A 371 -22.34 17.26 -0.13
CA MET A 371 -21.88 18.54 -0.66
C MET A 371 -20.56 18.36 -1.43
N ASP A 372 -20.33 19.14 -2.47
CA ASP A 372 -19.21 18.96 -3.40
C ASP A 372 -17.83 19.00 -2.71
N GLU A 373 -17.55 20.02 -1.90
CA GLU A 373 -16.23 20.15 -1.26
C GLU A 373 -15.95 19.04 -0.24
N PRO A 374 -16.85 18.73 0.74
CA PRO A 374 -16.68 17.60 1.64
C PRO A 374 -16.57 16.27 0.90
N ARG A 375 -17.41 16.02 -0.13
CA ARG A 375 -17.38 14.82 -0.95
C ARG A 375 -16.01 14.62 -1.61
N ARG A 376 -15.50 15.63 -2.31
CA ARG A 376 -14.20 15.61 -2.99
C ARG A 376 -13.07 15.40 -1.99
N ARG A 377 -13.09 16.10 -0.86
CA ARG A 377 -12.06 15.97 0.20
C ARG A 377 -12.04 14.58 0.80
N PHE A 378 -13.19 14.03 1.18
CA PHE A 378 -13.29 12.67 1.72
C PHE A 378 -13.03 11.61 0.65
N GLY A 379 -13.48 11.82 -0.58
CA GLY A 379 -13.17 10.98 -1.73
C GLY A 379 -11.67 10.88 -1.97
N ALA A 380 -10.96 12.00 -1.99
CA ALA A 380 -9.50 12.03 -2.11
C ALA A 380 -8.81 11.33 -0.92
N MET A 381 -9.30 11.55 0.32
CA MET A 381 -8.79 10.90 1.53
C MET A 381 -8.96 9.39 1.48
N MET A 382 -10.14 8.90 1.14
CA MET A 382 -10.44 7.47 1.06
C MET A 382 -9.68 6.78 -0.08
N SER A 383 -9.35 7.52 -1.13
CA SER A 383 -8.60 7.04 -2.29
C SER A 383 -7.06 7.19 -2.14
N GLY A 384 -6.59 7.81 -1.05
CA GLY A 384 -5.16 8.06 -0.78
C GLY A 384 -4.55 9.16 -1.64
N LEU A 385 -5.38 9.94 -2.36
CA LEU A 385 -4.94 11.00 -3.26
C LEU A 385 -4.61 12.32 -2.54
N ASP A 386 -4.99 12.45 -1.27
CA ASP A 386 -4.75 13.62 -0.42
C ASP A 386 -3.46 13.53 0.40
N ILE A 387 -2.70 12.44 0.28
CA ILE A 387 -1.49 12.23 1.06
C ILE A 387 -0.46 13.29 0.69
N ARG A 388 -0.01 14.02 1.73
CA ARG A 388 1.09 14.97 1.67
C ARG A 388 2.10 14.61 2.75
N TYR A 389 3.38 14.60 2.38
CA TYR A 389 4.48 14.52 3.33
C TYR A 389 4.90 15.91 3.74
N ASP A 390 5.22 16.09 5.03
CA ASP A 390 5.74 17.35 5.52
C ASP A 390 7.21 17.49 5.12
N LEU A 391 7.45 18.23 4.06
CA LEU A 391 8.78 18.54 3.54
C LEU A 391 9.15 20.03 3.75
N GLY A 392 8.46 20.69 4.68
CA GLY A 392 8.65 22.10 5.00
C GLY A 392 7.67 23.03 4.26
N GLU A 393 7.97 24.32 4.34
CA GLU A 393 7.19 25.40 3.71
C GLU A 393 7.63 25.58 2.25
N GLY A 394 6.71 26.04 1.39
CA GLY A 394 7.00 26.33 0.00
C GLY A 394 5.77 26.22 -0.91
N HIS A 395 6.01 25.82 -2.13
CA HIS A 395 4.96 25.68 -3.15
C HIS A 395 3.91 24.62 -2.75
N ALA A 396 2.65 24.84 -3.12
CA ALA A 396 1.55 23.94 -2.75
C ALA A 396 1.73 22.48 -3.21
N LEU A 397 2.51 22.22 -4.26
CA LEU A 397 2.84 20.86 -4.70
C LEU A 397 3.82 20.13 -3.77
N LEU A 398 4.59 20.84 -2.94
CA LEU A 398 5.65 20.22 -2.12
C LEU A 398 5.08 19.17 -1.17
N GLY A 399 5.65 17.98 -1.22
CA GLY A 399 5.20 16.81 -0.45
C GLY A 399 4.00 16.06 -1.02
N HIS A 400 3.28 16.63 -1.99
CA HIS A 400 2.19 15.94 -2.68
C HIS A 400 2.69 14.98 -3.76
N ARG A 401 1.82 14.06 -4.17
CA ARG A 401 2.05 13.24 -5.35
C ARG A 401 2.09 14.11 -6.62
N MET A 402 2.96 13.76 -7.55
CA MET A 402 2.98 14.38 -8.88
C MET A 402 1.75 13.92 -9.68
N PRO A 403 0.95 14.82 -10.28
CA PRO A 403 -0.13 14.41 -11.19
C PRO A 403 0.42 13.81 -12.50
N ASP A 404 -0.35 12.93 -13.14
CA ASP A 404 -0.02 12.36 -14.44
C ASP A 404 -0.41 13.36 -15.57
N LEU A 405 0.53 14.17 -15.98
CA LEU A 405 0.35 15.20 -17.00
C LEU A 405 0.69 14.66 -18.40
N ASP A 406 -0.02 15.16 -19.42
CA ASP A 406 0.33 14.96 -20.82
C ASP A 406 1.31 16.08 -21.24
N VAL A 407 2.59 15.80 -21.11
CA VAL A 407 3.67 16.78 -21.37
C VAL A 407 4.22 16.65 -22.76
N MET A 408 4.73 17.77 -23.33
CA MET A 408 5.44 17.79 -24.61
C MET A 408 6.95 17.63 -24.36
N ILE A 409 7.54 16.56 -24.90
CA ILE A 409 8.98 16.30 -24.83
C ILE A 409 9.50 16.16 -26.29
N ASP A 410 10.44 16.95 -26.67
CA ASP A 410 11.02 16.97 -28.04
C ASP A 410 9.92 17.02 -29.12
N GLY A 411 8.91 17.87 -28.92
CA GLY A 411 7.78 18.05 -29.81
C GLY A 411 6.79 16.90 -29.88
N ARG A 412 6.88 15.92 -29.00
CA ARG A 412 5.96 14.75 -28.91
C ARG A 412 5.23 14.67 -27.59
N PRO A 413 3.92 14.35 -27.59
CA PRO A 413 3.17 14.17 -26.35
C PRO A 413 3.64 12.89 -25.64
N ARG A 414 3.80 12.98 -24.32
CA ARG A 414 4.18 11.89 -23.43
C ARG A 414 3.40 11.99 -22.13
N ARG A 415 2.90 10.87 -21.63
CA ARG A 415 2.37 10.79 -20.26
C ARG A 415 3.52 10.80 -19.27
N LEU A 416 3.41 11.62 -18.25
CA LEU A 416 4.46 11.78 -17.25
C LEU A 416 4.77 10.48 -16.50
N PHE A 417 3.76 9.69 -16.13
CA PHE A 417 3.97 8.43 -15.43
C PHE A 417 4.77 7.41 -16.24
N THR A 418 4.75 7.47 -17.58
CA THR A 418 5.60 6.59 -18.41
C THR A 418 7.10 6.84 -18.23
N LEU A 419 7.48 8.01 -17.74
CA LEU A 419 8.88 8.34 -17.43
C LEU A 419 9.35 7.76 -16.09
N MET A 420 8.41 7.24 -15.27
CA MET A 420 8.67 6.74 -13.93
C MET A 420 8.74 5.21 -13.85
N HIS A 421 8.55 4.49 -14.96
CA HIS A 421 8.54 3.02 -14.98
C HIS A 421 9.82 2.39 -14.42
N GLY A 422 10.96 3.07 -14.55
CA GLY A 422 12.24 2.62 -13.99
C GLY A 422 12.45 2.95 -12.50
N ALA A 423 11.43 3.40 -11.77
CA ALA A 423 11.53 3.79 -10.36
C ALA A 423 12.68 4.78 -10.06
N ARG A 424 12.98 5.68 -11.01
CA ARG A 424 14.01 6.73 -10.87
C ARG A 424 13.37 8.07 -10.54
N ALA A 425 14.13 8.92 -9.86
CA ALA A 425 13.74 10.30 -9.66
C ALA A 425 13.71 11.06 -10.99
N LEU A 426 12.81 12.05 -11.10
CA LEU A 426 12.70 12.93 -12.27
C LEU A 426 12.95 14.38 -11.84
N LEU A 427 13.80 15.09 -12.59
CA LEU A 427 13.83 16.55 -12.57
C LEU A 427 13.18 17.04 -13.87
N LEU A 428 11.99 17.61 -13.72
CA LEU A 428 11.22 18.20 -14.80
C LEU A 428 11.51 19.69 -14.87
N SER A 429 11.83 20.22 -16.06
CA SER A 429 11.96 21.66 -16.33
C SER A 429 10.93 22.07 -17.37
N PHE A 430 10.09 23.05 -17.03
CA PHE A 430 9.03 23.61 -17.88
C PHE A 430 9.49 24.95 -18.52
N GLY A 431 10.69 25.01 -19.02
CA GLY A 431 11.29 26.21 -19.59
C GLY A 431 12.66 25.91 -20.19
N GLU A 432 13.68 26.59 -19.67
CA GLU A 432 15.06 26.38 -20.12
C GLU A 432 15.60 24.99 -19.79
N ALA A 433 16.60 24.56 -20.53
CA ALA A 433 17.23 23.26 -20.34
C ALA A 433 17.79 23.09 -18.91
N PRO A 434 17.77 21.87 -18.34
CA PRO A 434 18.48 21.60 -17.11
C PRO A 434 19.96 21.93 -17.23
N ASP A 435 20.50 22.57 -16.20
CA ASP A 435 21.86 23.11 -16.19
C ASP A 435 22.92 21.97 -16.11
N SER A 436 24.12 22.23 -16.63
CA SER A 436 25.28 21.33 -16.57
C SER A 436 25.71 20.98 -15.11
N HIS A 437 25.31 21.77 -14.14
CA HIS A 437 25.54 21.49 -12.70
C HIS A 437 24.83 20.24 -12.18
N MET A 438 23.93 19.61 -12.97
CA MET A 438 23.22 18.38 -12.61
C MET A 438 23.97 17.09 -12.94
N VAL A 439 25.09 17.18 -13.64
CA VAL A 439 25.92 16.02 -14.04
C VAL A 439 26.23 15.07 -12.86
N PRO A 440 26.53 15.56 -11.62
CA PRO A 440 26.84 14.68 -10.50
C PRO A 440 25.73 13.73 -10.05
N TRP A 441 24.48 13.96 -10.44
CA TRP A 441 23.33 13.09 -10.10
C TRP A 441 22.71 12.41 -11.33
N ALA A 442 23.35 12.48 -12.51
CA ALA A 442 22.78 11.96 -13.76
C ALA A 442 22.53 10.44 -13.74
N ASP A 443 23.23 9.69 -12.89
CA ASP A 443 23.02 8.26 -12.66
C ASP A 443 21.75 7.96 -11.83
N ARG A 444 21.23 8.94 -11.07
CA ARG A 444 20.13 8.81 -10.10
C ARG A 444 18.87 9.58 -10.51
N VAL A 445 19.01 10.63 -11.30
CA VAL A 445 17.93 11.53 -11.73
C VAL A 445 17.80 11.53 -13.24
N SER A 446 16.61 11.33 -13.74
CA SER A 446 16.28 11.55 -15.14
C SER A 446 15.97 13.03 -15.35
N LEU A 447 16.76 13.71 -16.18
CA LEU A 447 16.56 15.11 -16.53
C LEU A 447 15.63 15.20 -17.73
N VAL A 448 14.51 15.90 -17.60
CA VAL A 448 13.50 16.00 -18.65
C VAL A 448 13.10 17.46 -18.84
N ARG A 449 13.31 17.96 -20.06
CA ARG A 449 12.70 19.22 -20.49
C ARG A 449 11.32 18.92 -21.06
N ALA A 450 10.29 19.54 -20.48
CA ALA A 450 8.90 19.31 -20.86
C ALA A 450 8.19 20.65 -21.09
N GLY A 451 7.25 20.66 -22.02
CA GLY A 451 6.25 21.72 -22.17
C GLY A 451 4.93 21.25 -21.55
N TYR A 452 4.26 22.11 -20.82
CA TYR A 452 2.90 21.87 -20.32
C TYR A 452 2.21 23.21 -20.10
N ASP A 453 1.07 23.40 -20.76
CA ASP A 453 0.24 24.61 -20.73
C ASP A 453 -1.14 24.36 -20.06
N GLY A 454 -1.40 23.15 -19.60
CA GLY A 454 -2.63 22.79 -18.91
C GLY A 454 -2.67 23.26 -17.46
N ALA A 455 -3.84 23.03 -16.82
CA ALA A 455 -4.03 23.35 -15.42
C ALA A 455 -3.26 22.37 -14.50
N TRP A 456 -2.65 22.92 -13.48
CA TRP A 456 -2.05 22.16 -12.39
C TRP A 456 -3.10 21.99 -11.28
N GLU A 457 -3.69 20.82 -11.21
CA GLU A 457 -4.77 20.56 -10.27
C GLU A 457 -4.54 19.23 -9.53
N LEU A 458 -4.82 19.23 -8.22
CA LEU A 458 -4.74 18.05 -7.37
C LEU A 458 -6.07 17.83 -6.63
N PRO A 459 -6.47 16.57 -6.41
CA PRO A 459 -7.76 16.23 -5.81
C PRO A 459 -8.05 16.88 -4.46
N ALA A 460 -7.01 17.12 -3.63
CA ALA A 460 -7.21 17.61 -2.27
C ALA A 460 -7.07 19.12 -2.11
N ILE A 461 -6.40 19.80 -3.03
CA ILE A 461 -6.05 21.21 -2.91
C ILE A 461 -6.51 22.06 -4.10
N GLY A 462 -7.08 21.43 -5.13
CA GLY A 462 -7.53 22.12 -6.33
C GLY A 462 -6.39 22.64 -7.20
N GLN A 463 -6.63 23.75 -7.87
CA GLN A 463 -5.64 24.38 -8.76
C GLN A 463 -4.50 25.02 -7.98
N VAL A 464 -3.29 24.85 -8.51
CA VAL A 464 -2.07 25.42 -7.97
C VAL A 464 -1.32 26.19 -9.05
N VAL A 465 -0.43 27.08 -8.64
CA VAL A 465 0.43 27.83 -9.56
C VAL A 465 1.32 26.86 -10.32
N ALA A 466 1.48 27.07 -11.64
CA ALA A 466 2.37 26.24 -12.46
C ALA A 466 3.82 26.42 -12.03
N PRO A 467 4.54 25.34 -11.69
CA PRO A 467 5.96 25.42 -11.32
C PRO A 467 6.82 25.60 -12.56
N LYS A 468 8.02 26.19 -12.41
CA LYS A 468 9.03 26.27 -13.48
C LYS A 468 9.88 24.99 -13.55
N ALA A 469 10.09 24.33 -12.41
CA ALA A 469 10.76 23.05 -12.34
C ALA A 469 10.28 22.25 -11.12
N VAL A 470 10.38 20.92 -11.20
CA VAL A 470 9.92 20.02 -10.13
C VAL A 470 10.88 18.85 -10.03
N LEU A 471 11.35 18.56 -8.80
CA LEU A 471 12.02 17.31 -8.49
C LEU A 471 10.99 16.32 -7.94
N VAL A 472 10.80 15.22 -8.66
CA VAL A 472 9.89 14.11 -8.27
C VAL A 472 10.73 12.93 -7.79
N ARG A 473 10.45 12.43 -6.60
CA ARG A 473 11.12 11.25 -6.03
C ARG A 473 10.66 9.96 -6.73
N PRO A 474 11.40 8.84 -6.56
CA PRO A 474 11.02 7.55 -7.13
C PRO A 474 9.64 7.06 -6.71
N ASP A 475 9.13 7.46 -5.54
CA ASP A 475 7.78 7.15 -5.05
C ASP A 475 6.67 8.08 -5.61
N GLY A 476 7.02 8.95 -6.54
CA GLY A 476 6.10 9.86 -7.20
C GLY A 476 5.74 11.11 -6.40
N HIS A 477 6.39 11.37 -5.26
CA HIS A 477 6.15 12.58 -4.48
C HIS A 477 7.09 13.71 -4.87
N VAL A 478 6.56 14.93 -4.87
CA VAL A 478 7.31 16.15 -5.18
C VAL A 478 8.20 16.52 -4.00
N ALA A 479 9.51 16.51 -4.21
CA ALA A 479 10.51 16.77 -3.19
C ALA A 479 11.06 18.21 -3.21
N TRP A 480 10.93 18.88 -4.37
CA TRP A 480 11.33 20.27 -4.52
C TRP A 480 10.55 20.89 -5.70
N VAL A 481 10.25 22.17 -5.56
CA VAL A 481 9.62 22.98 -6.61
C VAL A 481 10.45 24.24 -6.77
N GLY A 482 10.88 24.48 -8.00
CA GLY A 482 11.74 25.60 -8.34
C GLY A 482 11.08 26.68 -9.15
N ASP A 483 11.61 27.88 -8.97
CA ASP A 483 11.49 29.02 -9.86
C ASP A 483 12.68 29.08 -10.84
N GLU A 484 12.86 30.21 -11.50
CA GLU A 484 13.99 30.46 -12.42
C GLU A 484 15.35 30.42 -11.72
N SER A 485 15.42 30.72 -10.42
CA SER A 485 16.66 30.75 -9.63
C SER A 485 17.19 29.38 -9.25
N ARG A 486 16.36 28.33 -9.30
CA ARG A 486 16.67 26.95 -8.86
C ARG A 486 17.25 26.85 -7.46
N ARG A 487 16.95 27.84 -6.60
CA ARG A 487 17.41 27.85 -5.21
C ARG A 487 16.97 26.60 -4.47
N GLY A 488 17.86 26.00 -3.68
CA GLY A 488 17.56 24.82 -2.87
C GLY A 488 17.56 23.49 -3.64
N LEU A 489 17.81 23.47 -4.97
CA LEU A 489 17.80 22.23 -5.73
C LEU A 489 18.94 21.28 -5.34
N ALA A 490 20.17 21.79 -5.18
CA ALA A 490 21.31 20.97 -4.79
C ALA A 490 21.14 20.36 -3.40
N GLU A 491 20.57 21.11 -2.47
CA GLU A 491 20.22 20.65 -1.13
C GLU A 491 19.15 19.54 -1.19
N ALA A 492 18.10 19.72 -1.99
CA ALA A 492 17.04 18.73 -2.17
C ALA A 492 17.59 17.45 -2.81
N LEU A 493 18.44 17.57 -3.83
CA LEU A 493 19.09 16.41 -4.46
C LEU A 493 19.98 15.66 -3.46
N THR A 494 20.82 16.38 -2.72
CA THR A 494 21.69 15.79 -1.69
C THR A 494 20.86 15.08 -0.60
N SER A 495 19.80 15.73 -0.12
CA SER A 495 18.95 15.19 0.95
C SER A 495 18.21 13.91 0.53
N TRP A 496 17.72 13.86 -0.72
CA TRP A 496 16.87 12.76 -1.17
C TRP A 496 17.60 11.72 -2.02
N LEU A 497 18.68 12.09 -2.68
CA LEU A 497 19.35 11.22 -3.66
C LEU A 497 20.85 11.04 -3.34
N GLY A 498 21.26 11.48 -2.15
CA GLY A 498 22.64 11.37 -1.69
C GLY A 498 23.56 12.46 -2.23
N PRO A 499 24.80 12.53 -1.74
CA PRO A 499 25.76 13.54 -2.16
C PRO A 499 26.06 13.46 -3.65
N ALA A 500 26.52 14.56 -4.23
CA ALA A 500 27.02 14.62 -5.59
C ALA A 500 28.08 13.52 -5.83
N ALA A 501 28.01 12.83 -6.97
CA ALA A 501 29.11 11.95 -7.36
C ALA A 501 30.39 12.77 -7.60
N ALA A 502 31.51 12.27 -7.11
CA ALA A 502 32.81 12.93 -7.22
C ALA A 502 33.30 12.97 -8.67
#